data_1e6b92ff7dcd81790005cca48263fe2e
#
_entry.id   1e6b92ff7dcd81790005cca48263fe2e
#
_cell.length_a   1.000
_cell.length_b   1.000
_cell.length_c   1.000
_cell.angle_alpha   90.00
_cell.angle_beta   90.00
_cell.angle_gamma   90.00
#
_symmetry.space_group_name_H-M   'P 1'
#
loop_
_entity.id
_entity.type
_entity.pdbx_description
1 polymer ?
#
loop_
_entity_poly.entity_id
_entity_poly.type
_entity_poly.pdbx_seq_one_letter_code
_entity_poly.pdbx_strand_id
1 'polypeptide(L)'
;VLECITKYYLYKRFPKADEGFMTEKKIALVKNESIGKMALEMGLHKWFILSKNAESKQIRMNVKKLGCLFEAFIGAMFLDFNRIQIHDNDKWFDNLFVCGPGFQMVQIFVESVFEKHVDWMNLIQNDDNFKNILQVKIQKEFKVTPHYLDVEEYNGDTGYNMGVFLCLGQPIHSVS
;
A
#
# COMPACT_ATOMS: atom_id res chain seq x y z
N VAL A 1 -10.11 -2.14 -7.57
CA VAL A 1 -11.06 -2.74 -6.61
C VAL A 1 -10.58 -2.49 -5.19
N LEU A 2 -9.40 -3.00 -4.77
CA LEU A 2 -8.89 -2.89 -3.41
C LEU A 2 -8.86 -1.44 -2.88
N GLU A 3 -8.29 -0.49 -3.62
CA GLU A 3 -8.24 0.91 -3.19
C GLU A 3 -9.61 1.55 -2.98
N CYS A 4 -10.56 1.25 -3.87
CA CYS A 4 -11.92 1.77 -3.76
C CYS A 4 -12.61 1.26 -2.49
N ILE A 5 -12.50 -0.05 -2.24
CA ILE A 5 -13.03 -0.68 -1.03
C ILE A 5 -12.38 -0.09 0.23
N THR A 6 -11.05 0.07 0.23
CA THR A 6 -10.32 0.62 1.37
C THR A 6 -10.76 2.05 1.68
N LYS A 7 -10.91 2.91 0.67
CA LYS A 7 -11.40 4.28 0.86
C LYS A 7 -12.81 4.31 1.42
N TYR A 8 -13.70 3.49 0.88
CA TYR A 8 -15.09 3.40 1.34
C TYR A 8 -15.17 2.87 2.78
N TYR A 9 -14.36 1.85 3.11
CA TYR A 9 -14.27 1.31 4.45
C TYR A 9 -13.78 2.35 5.47
N LEU A 10 -12.71 3.09 5.15
CA LEU A 10 -12.20 4.17 6.00
C LEU A 10 -13.23 5.28 6.21
N TYR A 11 -13.94 5.67 5.15
CA TYR A 11 -15.03 6.65 5.26
C TYR A 11 -16.13 6.20 6.22
N LYS A 12 -16.56 4.95 6.15
CA LYS A 12 -17.54 4.39 7.09
C LYS A 12 -17.03 4.35 8.53
N ARG A 13 -15.77 3.97 8.71
CA ARG A 13 -15.15 3.80 10.03
C ARG A 13 -14.82 5.12 10.71
N PHE A 14 -14.41 6.12 9.93
CA PHE A 14 -13.97 7.43 10.43
C PHE A 14 -14.73 8.59 9.76
N PRO A 15 -16.06 8.71 9.95
CA PRO A 15 -16.89 9.64 9.18
C PRO A 15 -16.60 11.12 9.45
N LYS A 16 -15.85 11.44 10.50
CA LYS A 16 -15.44 12.80 10.87
C LYS A 16 -13.99 13.13 10.50
N ALA A 17 -13.26 12.18 9.92
CA ALA A 17 -11.88 12.37 9.53
C ALA A 17 -11.79 13.22 8.25
N ASP A 18 -10.70 13.97 8.13
CA ASP A 18 -10.41 14.76 6.94
C ASP A 18 -9.81 13.94 5.79
N GLU A 19 -9.65 14.55 4.63
CA GLU A 19 -9.09 13.92 3.44
C GLU A 19 -7.63 13.47 3.66
N GLY A 20 -6.85 14.27 4.39
CA GLY A 20 -5.45 13.97 4.70
C GLY A 20 -5.32 12.67 5.48
N PHE A 21 -6.07 12.53 6.55
CA PHE A 21 -6.14 11.31 7.34
C PHE A 21 -6.58 10.10 6.50
N MET A 22 -7.65 10.26 5.71
CA MET A 22 -8.17 9.18 4.85
C MET A 22 -7.10 8.69 3.86
N THR A 23 -6.40 9.63 3.24
CA THR A 23 -5.36 9.33 2.25
C THR A 23 -4.16 8.63 2.89
N GLU A 24 -3.70 9.13 4.03
CA GLU A 24 -2.59 8.55 4.78
C GLU A 24 -2.90 7.12 5.24
N LYS A 25 -4.05 6.90 5.87
CA LYS A 25 -4.43 5.57 6.36
C LYS A 25 -4.73 4.59 5.21
N LYS A 26 -5.27 5.08 4.08
CA LYS A 26 -5.39 4.28 2.85
C LYS A 26 -4.01 3.79 2.38
N ILE A 27 -3.03 4.69 2.28
CA ILE A 27 -1.67 4.32 1.86
C ILE A 27 -1.07 3.29 2.81
N ALA A 28 -1.19 3.49 4.12
CA ALA A 28 -0.67 2.56 5.12
C ALA A 28 -1.30 1.16 5.03
N LEU A 29 -2.59 1.08 4.71
CA LEU A 29 -3.31 -0.20 4.58
C LEU A 29 -2.96 -0.95 3.29
N VAL A 30 -2.83 -0.25 2.15
CA VAL A 30 -2.66 -0.90 0.83
C VAL A 30 -1.21 -0.99 0.38
N LYS A 31 -0.25 -0.47 1.13
CA LYS A 31 1.16 -0.65 0.78
C LYS A 31 1.54 -2.13 0.77
N ASN A 32 2.39 -2.52 -0.17
CA ASN A 32 2.76 -3.93 -0.38
C ASN A 32 3.26 -4.64 0.88
N GLU A 33 3.93 -3.92 1.78
CA GLU A 33 4.37 -4.48 3.06
C GLU A 33 3.19 -4.88 3.96
N SER A 34 2.14 -4.05 4.02
CA SER A 34 0.97 -4.31 4.87
C SER A 34 0.12 -5.45 4.32
N ILE A 35 -0.28 -5.37 3.04
CA ILE A 35 -1.09 -6.42 2.41
C ILE A 35 -0.29 -7.73 2.25
N GLY A 36 1.03 -7.66 2.10
CA GLY A 36 1.91 -8.82 2.05
C GLY A 36 2.00 -9.56 3.40
N LYS A 37 2.00 -8.85 4.52
CA LYS A 37 1.90 -9.45 5.86
C LYS A 37 0.56 -10.16 6.04
N MET A 38 -0.54 -9.51 5.66
CA MET A 38 -1.87 -10.11 5.69
C MET A 38 -1.94 -11.38 4.83
N ALA A 39 -1.36 -11.35 3.61
CA ALA A 39 -1.26 -12.51 2.74
C ALA A 39 -0.48 -13.66 3.39
N LEU A 40 0.59 -13.35 4.11
CA LEU A 40 1.39 -14.33 4.84
C LEU A 40 0.59 -14.97 5.98
N GLU A 41 -0.07 -14.17 6.81
CA GLU A 41 -0.88 -14.61 7.93
C GLU A 41 -2.08 -15.47 7.47
N MET A 42 -2.68 -15.12 6.33
CA MET A 42 -3.72 -15.90 5.68
C MET A 42 -3.22 -17.19 5.05
N GLY A 43 -1.90 -17.38 4.95
CA GLY A 43 -1.30 -18.57 4.34
C GLY A 43 -1.30 -18.59 2.81
N LEU A 44 -1.54 -17.46 2.12
CA LEU A 44 -1.58 -17.37 0.66
C LEU A 44 -0.24 -17.78 0.03
N HIS A 45 0.88 -17.57 0.72
CA HIS A 45 2.22 -18.01 0.27
C HIS A 45 2.29 -19.49 -0.08
N LYS A 46 1.47 -20.34 0.53
CA LYS A 46 1.43 -21.79 0.27
C LYS A 46 0.92 -22.13 -1.13
N TRP A 47 0.09 -21.25 -1.69
CA TRP A 47 -0.53 -21.40 -3.00
C TRP A 47 0.22 -20.69 -4.12
N PHE A 48 1.31 -19.98 -3.77
CA PHE A 48 2.11 -19.24 -4.72
C PHE A 48 2.91 -20.18 -5.63
N ILE A 49 2.56 -20.25 -6.91
CA ILE A 49 3.26 -21.07 -7.91
C ILE A 49 4.52 -20.32 -8.34
N LEU A 50 5.68 -20.93 -8.11
CA LEU A 50 6.99 -20.33 -8.38
C LEU A 50 7.85 -21.30 -9.21
N SER A 51 8.75 -20.73 -10.02
CA SER A 51 9.80 -21.50 -10.66
C SER A 51 10.86 -21.96 -9.64
N LYS A 52 11.62 -23.01 -9.95
CA LYS A 52 12.70 -23.50 -9.08
C LYS A 52 13.73 -22.42 -8.74
N ASN A 53 14.05 -21.54 -9.70
CA ASN A 53 14.97 -20.41 -9.48
C ASN A 53 14.38 -19.36 -8.53
N ALA A 54 13.08 -19.07 -8.63
CA ALA A 54 12.42 -18.15 -7.70
C ALA A 54 12.33 -18.75 -6.29
N GLU A 55 12.10 -20.05 -6.18
CA GLU A 55 12.08 -20.77 -4.91
C GLU A 55 13.45 -20.75 -4.21
N SER A 56 14.54 -20.98 -4.96
CA SER A 56 15.90 -20.92 -4.42
C SER A 56 16.29 -19.52 -3.91
N LYS A 57 15.68 -18.47 -4.45
CA LYS A 57 15.83 -17.08 -4.00
C LYS A 57 14.85 -16.69 -2.87
N GLN A 58 14.14 -17.65 -2.30
CA GLN A 58 13.16 -17.45 -1.22
C GLN A 58 12.06 -16.42 -1.56
N ILE A 59 11.69 -16.29 -2.83
CA ILE A 59 10.65 -15.36 -3.27
C ILE A 59 9.30 -15.64 -2.59
N ARG A 60 9.03 -16.90 -2.23
CA ARG A 60 7.81 -17.32 -1.52
C ARG A 60 7.54 -16.52 -0.24
N MET A 61 8.60 -16.12 0.47
CA MET A 61 8.50 -15.38 1.73
C MET A 61 8.74 -13.86 1.55
N ASN A 62 8.94 -13.40 0.32
CA ASN A 62 9.16 -11.99 0.06
C ASN A 62 7.85 -11.20 0.23
N VAL A 63 7.79 -10.35 1.26
CA VAL A 63 6.57 -9.62 1.64
C VAL A 63 6.03 -8.74 0.52
N LYS A 64 6.91 -8.09 -0.27
CA LYS A 64 6.46 -7.26 -1.42
C LYS A 64 5.79 -8.12 -2.50
N LYS A 65 6.34 -9.31 -2.76
CA LYS A 65 5.75 -10.25 -3.72
C LYS A 65 4.44 -10.86 -3.21
N LEU A 66 4.34 -11.05 -1.91
CA LEU A 66 3.09 -11.47 -1.27
C LEU A 66 2.02 -10.38 -1.35
N GLY A 67 2.42 -9.10 -1.30
CA GLY A 67 1.50 -7.98 -1.59
C GLY A 67 0.91 -8.07 -2.98
N CYS A 68 1.73 -8.27 -4.02
CA CYS A 68 1.24 -8.48 -5.39
C CYS A 68 0.34 -9.73 -5.50
N LEU A 69 0.65 -10.81 -4.76
CA LEU A 69 -0.20 -12.00 -4.71
C LEU A 69 -1.56 -11.71 -4.11
N PHE A 70 -1.62 -10.90 -3.05
CA PHE A 70 -2.87 -10.47 -2.44
C PHE A 70 -3.73 -9.66 -3.42
N GLU A 71 -3.13 -8.70 -4.12
CA GLU A 71 -3.84 -7.92 -5.15
C GLU A 71 -4.36 -8.80 -6.28
N ALA A 72 -3.56 -9.76 -6.76
CA ALA A 72 -3.98 -10.71 -7.76
C ALA A 72 -5.14 -11.59 -7.28
N PHE A 73 -5.10 -12.02 -6.02
CA PHE A 73 -6.18 -12.79 -5.40
C PHE A 73 -7.50 -11.99 -5.34
N ILE A 74 -7.42 -10.72 -4.94
CA ILE A 74 -8.57 -9.79 -4.94
C ILE A 74 -9.14 -9.63 -6.36
N GLY A 75 -8.26 -9.46 -7.36
CA GLY A 75 -8.66 -9.38 -8.77
C GLY A 75 -9.36 -10.65 -9.25
N ALA A 76 -8.81 -11.81 -8.93
CA ALA A 76 -9.40 -13.09 -9.28
C ALA A 76 -10.79 -13.29 -8.64
N MET A 77 -10.93 -12.97 -7.35
CA MET A 77 -12.24 -13.00 -6.67
C MET A 77 -13.27 -12.10 -7.37
N PHE A 78 -12.85 -10.87 -7.71
CA PHE A 78 -13.74 -9.92 -8.38
C PHE A 78 -14.24 -10.45 -9.72
N LEU A 79 -13.35 -11.02 -10.53
CA LEU A 79 -13.69 -11.57 -11.85
C LEU A 79 -14.56 -12.82 -11.72
N ASP A 80 -14.22 -13.72 -10.81
CA ASP A 80 -14.92 -14.99 -10.61
C ASP A 80 -16.37 -14.77 -10.16
N PHE A 81 -16.58 -13.94 -9.15
CA PHE A 81 -17.93 -13.63 -8.66
C PHE A 81 -18.77 -12.81 -9.65
N ASN A 82 -18.14 -12.07 -10.55
CA ASN A 82 -18.86 -11.40 -11.65
C ASN A 82 -19.09 -12.31 -12.85
N ARG A 83 -18.53 -13.53 -12.88
CA ARG A 83 -18.59 -14.47 -14.00
C ARG A 83 -18.14 -13.85 -15.32
N ILE A 84 -17.14 -12.97 -15.26
CA ILE A 84 -16.56 -12.37 -16.45
C ILE A 84 -15.78 -13.45 -17.17
N GLN A 85 -16.37 -14.00 -18.23
CA GLN A 85 -15.64 -14.81 -19.20
C GLN A 85 -14.90 -13.83 -20.12
N ILE A 86 -13.58 -13.81 -20.00
CA ILE A 86 -12.70 -13.09 -20.96
C ILE A 86 -12.63 -13.92 -22.24
N HIS A 87 -13.77 -14.27 -22.80
CA HIS A 87 -13.89 -14.85 -24.12
C HIS A 87 -14.61 -13.88 -25.02
N ASP A 88 -13.78 -13.32 -25.75
CA ASP A 88 -13.86 -12.58 -26.95
C ASP A 88 -15.07 -12.82 -27.82
N ASN A 89 -15.34 -11.86 -28.56
CA ASN A 89 -15.95 -11.60 -29.85
C ASN A 89 -17.19 -10.71 -29.75
N ASP A 90 -16.95 -9.46 -30.10
CA ASP A 90 -17.97 -8.51 -30.57
C ASP A 90 -19.07 -8.09 -29.58
N LYS A 91 -18.93 -8.44 -28.30
CA LYS A 91 -19.84 -8.00 -27.24
C LYS A 91 -19.19 -6.97 -26.30
N TRP A 92 -18.49 -6.00 -26.88
CA TRP A 92 -17.84 -4.98 -26.03
C TRP A 92 -18.86 -4.22 -25.15
N PHE A 93 -20.12 -4.15 -25.57
CA PHE A 93 -21.21 -3.58 -24.78
C PHE A 93 -21.53 -4.42 -23.54
N ASP A 94 -21.55 -5.74 -23.67
CA ASP A 94 -21.78 -6.66 -22.56
C ASP A 94 -20.60 -6.63 -21.56
N ASN A 95 -19.39 -6.33 -22.04
CA ASN A 95 -18.19 -6.20 -21.21
C ASN A 95 -18.07 -4.81 -20.55
N LEU A 96 -18.76 -3.80 -21.06
CA LEU A 96 -18.75 -2.44 -20.50
C LEU A 96 -19.57 -2.36 -19.21
N PHE A 97 -20.60 -3.15 -19.08
CA PHE A 97 -21.50 -3.19 -17.93
C PHE A 97 -21.36 -4.50 -17.18
N VAL A 98 -20.25 -4.62 -16.42
CA VAL A 98 -20.05 -5.78 -15.56
C VAL A 98 -21.00 -5.70 -14.37
N CYS A 99 -22.08 -6.42 -14.45
CA CYS A 99 -23.06 -6.56 -13.38
C CYS A 99 -22.87 -7.89 -12.67
N GLY A 100 -22.58 -7.84 -11.37
CA GLY A 100 -22.46 -9.03 -10.54
C GLY A 100 -22.10 -8.70 -9.10
N PRO A 101 -22.15 -9.66 -8.18
CA PRO A 101 -21.86 -9.45 -6.76
C PRO A 101 -20.35 -9.32 -6.45
N GLY A 102 -19.48 -9.38 -7.47
CA GLY A 102 -18.01 -9.43 -7.28
C GLY A 102 -17.47 -8.30 -6.40
N PHE A 103 -17.94 -7.07 -6.61
CA PHE A 103 -17.50 -5.96 -5.78
C PHE A 103 -17.92 -6.13 -4.32
N GLN A 104 -19.16 -6.53 -4.06
CA GLN A 104 -19.68 -6.75 -2.70
C GLN A 104 -18.97 -7.91 -2.01
N MET A 105 -18.72 -9.00 -2.72
CA MET A 105 -18.02 -10.16 -2.17
C MET A 105 -16.58 -9.82 -1.79
N VAL A 106 -15.88 -9.11 -2.66
CA VAL A 106 -14.51 -8.62 -2.36
C VAL A 106 -14.54 -7.61 -1.21
N GLN A 107 -15.55 -6.73 -1.15
CA GLN A 107 -15.69 -5.78 -0.05
C GLN A 107 -15.83 -6.50 1.30
N ILE A 108 -16.73 -7.47 1.41
CA ILE A 108 -16.92 -8.26 2.63
C ILE A 108 -15.61 -8.95 3.04
N PHE A 109 -14.92 -9.53 2.07
CA PHE A 109 -13.64 -10.19 2.31
C PHE A 109 -12.58 -9.22 2.82
N VAL A 110 -12.34 -8.10 2.12
CA VAL A 110 -11.33 -7.10 2.50
C VAL A 110 -11.63 -6.47 3.86
N GLU A 111 -12.89 -6.10 4.11
CA GLU A 111 -13.32 -5.57 5.41
C GLU A 111 -13.04 -6.59 6.53
N SER A 112 -13.34 -7.87 6.32
CA SER A 112 -13.06 -8.94 7.29
C SER A 112 -11.55 -9.13 7.53
N VAL A 113 -10.73 -9.04 6.48
CA VAL A 113 -9.27 -9.12 6.60
C VAL A 113 -8.74 -7.94 7.41
N PHE A 114 -9.21 -6.72 7.15
CA PHE A 114 -8.77 -5.54 7.90
C PHE A 114 -9.17 -5.61 9.37
N GLU A 115 -10.40 -6.05 9.69
CA GLU A 115 -10.83 -6.19 11.09
C GLU A 115 -10.00 -7.24 11.84
N LYS A 116 -9.57 -8.30 11.17
CA LYS A 116 -8.83 -9.40 11.79
C LYS A 116 -7.34 -9.14 11.93
N HIS A 117 -6.72 -8.47 10.95
CA HIS A 117 -5.25 -8.42 10.82
C HIS A 117 -4.67 -7.02 11.04
N VAL A 118 -5.49 -5.96 11.07
CA VAL A 118 -4.99 -4.59 11.27
C VAL A 118 -5.01 -4.23 12.74
N ASP A 119 -3.85 -3.85 13.27
CA ASP A 119 -3.77 -3.17 14.57
C ASP A 119 -4.17 -1.71 14.39
N TRP A 120 -5.46 -1.43 14.60
CA TRP A 120 -6.05 -0.11 14.43
C TRP A 120 -5.51 0.94 15.38
N MET A 121 -5.14 0.56 16.60
CA MET A 121 -4.57 1.49 17.58
C MET A 121 -3.19 1.96 17.10
N ASN A 122 -2.36 1.03 16.67
CA ASN A 122 -1.05 1.34 16.12
C ASN A 122 -1.16 2.16 14.82
N LEU A 123 -2.07 1.78 13.92
CA LEU A 123 -2.28 2.49 12.66
C LEU A 123 -2.72 3.95 12.86
N ILE A 124 -3.54 4.23 13.89
CA ILE A 124 -4.04 5.58 14.17
C ILE A 124 -2.97 6.43 14.87
N GLN A 125 -2.24 5.85 15.82
CA GLN A 125 -1.29 6.55 16.68
C GLN A 125 0.05 6.81 15.98
N ASN A 126 0.47 5.92 15.10
CA ASN A 126 1.76 6.02 14.42
C ASN A 126 1.57 6.55 13.01
N ASP A 127 2.23 7.66 12.76
CA ASP A 127 2.42 8.21 11.41
C ASP A 127 3.83 7.81 10.96
N ASP A 128 3.91 6.81 10.09
CA ASP A 128 5.18 6.31 9.52
C ASP A 128 5.71 7.21 8.39
N ASN A 129 5.02 8.30 8.08
CA ASN A 129 5.42 9.20 7.01
C ASN A 129 6.35 10.31 7.52
N PHE A 130 7.51 9.91 8.04
CA PHE A 130 8.51 10.81 8.62
C PHE A 130 8.94 11.94 7.68
N LYS A 131 8.99 11.68 6.37
CA LYS A 131 9.30 12.71 5.38
C LYS A 131 8.24 13.82 5.36
N ASN A 132 6.95 13.45 5.39
CA ASN A 132 5.85 14.41 5.43
C ASN A 132 5.82 15.17 6.76
N ILE A 133 6.02 14.48 7.88
CA ILE A 133 6.10 15.09 9.22
C ILE A 133 7.21 16.15 9.25
N LEU A 134 8.39 15.80 8.76
CA LEU A 134 9.53 16.72 8.69
C LEU A 134 9.20 17.92 7.81
N GLN A 135 8.66 17.68 6.61
CA GLN A 135 8.27 18.74 5.67
C GLN A 135 7.26 19.70 6.29
N VAL A 136 6.20 19.19 6.91
CA VAL A 136 5.16 20.01 7.55
C VAL A 136 5.74 20.83 8.70
N LYS A 137 6.60 20.25 9.53
CA LYS A 137 7.28 20.97 10.62
C LYS A 137 8.15 22.12 10.07
N ILE A 138 8.98 21.84 9.07
CA ILE A 138 9.85 22.85 8.46
C ILE A 138 9.03 23.97 7.83
N GLN A 139 7.98 23.65 7.07
CA GLN A 139 7.10 24.64 6.46
C GLN A 139 6.40 25.49 7.52
N LYS A 140 6.00 24.90 8.63
CA LYS A 140 5.30 25.61 9.72
C LYS A 140 6.23 26.55 10.46
N GLU A 141 7.44 26.12 10.78
CA GLU A 141 8.40 26.88 11.59
C GLU A 141 9.17 27.90 10.75
N PHE A 142 9.68 27.49 9.61
CA PHE A 142 10.58 28.30 8.78
C PHE A 142 9.94 28.92 7.54
N LYS A 143 8.68 28.53 7.20
CA LYS A 143 7.96 29.00 6.01
C LYS A 143 8.67 28.68 4.68
N VAL A 144 9.54 27.68 4.67
CA VAL A 144 10.26 27.18 3.50
C VAL A 144 9.97 25.72 3.24
N THR A 145 10.08 25.29 1.99
CA THR A 145 9.98 23.86 1.64
C THR A 145 11.37 23.25 1.68
N PRO A 146 11.57 22.12 2.40
CA PRO A 146 12.86 21.45 2.45
C PRO A 146 13.23 20.89 1.09
N HIS A 147 14.49 21.06 0.68
CA HIS A 147 15.06 20.40 -0.47
C HIS A 147 15.72 19.10 -0.01
N TYR A 148 15.33 17.99 -0.66
CA TYR A 148 15.93 16.68 -0.41
C TYR A 148 16.96 16.41 -1.49
N LEU A 149 18.20 16.16 -1.07
CA LEU A 149 19.29 15.76 -1.95
C LEU A 149 19.62 14.30 -1.65
N ASP A 150 19.60 13.48 -2.68
CA ASP A 150 20.09 12.11 -2.59
C ASP A 150 21.63 12.19 -2.60
N VAL A 151 22.24 11.99 -1.42
CA VAL A 151 23.68 11.84 -1.31
C VAL A 151 23.97 10.35 -1.38
N GLU A 152 24.40 9.89 -2.55
CA GLU A 152 24.84 8.51 -2.76
C GLU A 152 26.27 8.35 -2.23
N GLU A 153 26.45 8.17 -0.95
CA GLU A 153 27.65 7.55 -0.42
C GLU A 153 27.34 6.08 -0.12
N TYR A 154 27.79 5.23 -1.02
CA TYR A 154 27.76 3.79 -0.79
C TYR A 154 28.96 3.40 0.07
N ASN A 155 28.70 3.04 1.30
CA ASN A 155 29.68 2.37 2.17
C ASN A 155 29.31 0.88 2.21
N GLY A 156 30.22 -0.01 1.81
CA GLY A 156 29.99 -1.45 1.71
C GLY A 156 29.50 -2.12 2.99
N ASP A 157 29.74 -1.50 4.16
CA ASP A 157 29.36 -2.05 5.47
C ASP A 157 28.02 -1.51 6.01
N THR A 158 27.56 -0.34 5.59
CA THR A 158 26.38 0.32 6.17
C THR A 158 25.24 0.62 5.18
N GLY A 159 25.42 0.34 3.88
CA GLY A 159 24.44 0.64 2.85
C GLY A 159 24.43 2.11 2.42
N TYR A 160 23.29 2.60 1.91
CA TYR A 160 23.15 3.99 1.48
C TYR A 160 22.85 4.91 2.66
N ASN A 161 23.64 5.96 2.81
CA ASN A 161 23.35 7.07 3.72
C ASN A 161 22.60 8.18 2.97
N MET A 162 21.41 8.54 3.42
CA MET A 162 20.66 9.68 2.89
C MET A 162 20.79 10.86 3.87
N GLY A 163 21.22 12.01 3.33
CA GLY A 163 21.24 13.26 4.08
C GLY A 163 20.05 14.16 3.70
N VAL A 164 19.51 14.89 4.67
CA VAL A 164 18.53 15.95 4.42
C VAL A 164 19.20 17.29 4.65
N PHE A 165 19.21 18.13 3.63
CA PHE A 165 19.77 19.47 3.72
C PHE A 165 18.65 20.51 3.84
N LEU A 166 18.73 21.34 4.89
CA LEU A 166 17.86 22.48 5.09
C LEU A 166 18.54 23.75 4.61
N CYS A 167 18.04 24.31 3.51
CA CYS A 167 18.49 25.60 3.01
C CYS A 167 17.55 26.69 3.56
N LEU A 168 18.03 27.43 4.55
CA LEU A 168 17.29 28.53 5.20
C LEU A 168 17.76 29.91 4.73
N GLY A 169 18.18 30.04 3.47
CA GLY A 169 18.63 31.32 2.90
C GLY A 169 20.05 31.77 3.33
N GLN A 170 20.73 30.98 4.12
CA GLN A 170 22.16 31.07 4.49
C GLN A 170 22.68 29.66 4.88
N PRO A 171 23.99 29.43 5.05
CA PRO A 171 24.62 28.19 4.61
C PRO A 171 23.95 26.90 5.05
N ILE A 172 24.06 25.88 4.19
CA ILE A 172 23.52 24.54 4.32
C ILE A 172 23.91 23.94 5.66
N HIS A 173 22.92 23.70 6.52
CA HIS A 173 23.11 22.88 7.72
C HIS A 173 22.75 21.44 7.39
N SER A 174 23.72 20.53 7.43
CA SER A 174 23.48 19.10 7.32
C SER A 174 23.02 18.55 8.67
N VAL A 175 21.90 17.83 8.67
CA VAL A 175 21.50 17.02 9.80
C VAL A 175 21.60 15.57 9.34
N SER A 176 22.58 14.85 9.86
CA SER A 176 22.75 13.40 9.67
C SER A 176 21.91 12.63 10.66
#